data_6abe760f9c3ab261990db7a7d8b72b80
#
_entry.id   6abe760f9c3ab261990db7a7d8b72b80
#
_cell.length_a   1.000
_cell.length_b   1.000
_cell.length_c   1.000
_cell.angle_alpha   90.00
_cell.angle_beta   90.00
_cell.angle_gamma   90.00
#
_symmetry.space_group_name_H-M   'P 1'
#
loop_
_entity.id
_entity.type
_entity.pdbx_description
1 polymer ?
#
loop_
_entity_poly.entity_id
_entity_poly.type
_entity_poly.pdbx_seq_one_letter_code
_entity_poly.pdbx_strand_id
1 'polypeptide(L)'
;AVSSTGRNIYVSGEIVNQDGKKITEMRSGKYGPGVIEFTPVMGETYYAKPVEEEFGNISWPLPEPEMEGVSLMVDNKNPGVLDIIIRAREVSRKEYFLTVTMNNILIFSRDIKQDTLFNARIKTAELPAGTAYVALYDNELNPVAERLVFLNPGSRMKVQVDLSKTSKKAGDETELAINTTNEEGKNISSRISVSVIDS
;
A
#
# COMPACT_ATOMS: atom_id res chain seq x y z
N ALA A 1 3.59 4.71 -12.86
CA ALA A 1 3.81 4.60 -14.30
C ALA A 1 4.93 3.62 -14.61
N VAL A 2 4.86 2.94 -15.74
CA VAL A 2 5.89 2.00 -16.23
C VAL A 2 6.14 2.24 -17.72
N SER A 3 7.40 2.10 -18.14
CA SER A 3 7.79 2.19 -19.55
C SER A 3 7.35 0.95 -20.32
N SER A 4 7.47 0.99 -21.64
CA SER A 4 7.27 -0.17 -22.53
C SER A 4 8.20 -1.35 -22.21
N THR A 5 9.33 -1.08 -21.54
CA THR A 5 10.28 -2.11 -21.06
C THR A 5 10.02 -2.58 -19.65
N GLY A 6 8.92 -2.18 -19.01
CA GLY A 6 8.57 -2.56 -17.64
C GLY A 6 9.34 -1.82 -16.54
N ARG A 7 10.11 -0.79 -16.87
CA ARG A 7 10.82 0.03 -15.85
C ARG A 7 9.87 1.03 -15.23
N ASN A 8 9.98 1.24 -13.94
CA ASN A 8 9.26 2.30 -13.24
C ASN A 8 9.67 3.67 -13.78
N ILE A 9 8.69 4.52 -14.06
CA ILE A 9 8.88 5.89 -14.52
C ILE A 9 8.24 6.82 -13.50
N TYR A 10 8.95 7.91 -13.19
CA TYR A 10 8.37 9.00 -12.45
C TYR A 10 7.52 9.86 -13.39
N VAL A 11 6.28 10.08 -13.03
CA VAL A 11 5.34 10.94 -13.77
C VAL A 11 4.65 11.84 -12.78
N SER A 12 4.65 13.13 -13.03
CA SER A 12 3.80 14.10 -12.37
C SER A 12 2.80 14.72 -13.34
N GLY A 13 1.72 15.27 -12.84
CA GLY A 13 0.70 15.82 -13.72
C GLY A 13 -0.54 16.27 -12.97
N GLU A 14 -1.61 16.34 -13.73
CA GLU A 14 -2.90 16.82 -13.26
C GLU A 14 -4.01 15.88 -13.68
N ILE A 15 -5.01 15.73 -12.81
CA ILE A 15 -6.31 15.22 -13.20
C ILE A 15 -7.16 16.42 -13.61
N VAL A 16 -7.71 16.34 -14.82
CA VAL A 16 -8.59 17.38 -15.38
C VAL A 16 -9.93 16.76 -15.76
N ASN A 17 -10.99 17.56 -15.78
CA ASN A 17 -12.28 17.13 -16.34
C ASN A 17 -12.34 17.34 -17.87
N GLN A 18 -13.47 16.99 -18.50
CA GLN A 18 -13.68 17.16 -19.96
C GLN A 18 -13.50 18.60 -20.45
N ASP A 19 -13.72 19.61 -19.59
CA ASP A 19 -13.55 21.04 -19.92
C ASP A 19 -12.09 21.51 -19.74
N GLY A 20 -11.19 20.61 -19.36
CA GLY A 20 -9.79 20.91 -19.09
C GLY A 20 -9.55 21.59 -17.73
N LYS A 21 -10.56 21.67 -16.86
CA LYS A 21 -10.42 22.23 -15.53
C LYS A 21 -9.63 21.26 -14.63
N LYS A 22 -8.57 21.77 -14.00
CA LYS A 22 -7.78 21.03 -13.02
C LYS A 22 -8.64 20.66 -11.81
N ILE A 23 -8.62 19.37 -11.44
CA ILE A 23 -9.28 18.81 -10.26
C ILE A 23 -8.28 18.58 -9.13
N THR A 24 -7.17 17.91 -9.41
CA THR A 24 -6.12 17.63 -8.44
C THR A 24 -4.79 17.36 -9.14
N GLU A 25 -3.71 17.29 -8.37
CA GLU A 25 -2.41 16.87 -8.85
C GLU A 25 -2.25 15.35 -8.77
N MET A 26 -1.44 14.80 -9.66
CA MET A 26 -1.02 13.41 -9.61
C MET A 26 0.50 13.31 -9.59
N ARG A 27 1.01 12.30 -8.88
CA ARG A 27 2.44 11.95 -8.89
C ARG A 27 2.60 10.45 -8.73
N SER A 28 3.44 9.85 -9.55
CA SER A 28 3.85 8.48 -9.31
C SER A 28 4.87 8.43 -8.17
N GLY A 29 4.84 7.35 -7.39
CA GLY A 29 5.85 7.08 -6.37
C GLY A 29 7.16 6.57 -6.97
N LYS A 30 8.20 6.47 -6.15
CA LYS A 30 9.53 5.95 -6.52
C LYS A 30 9.47 4.57 -7.21
N TYR A 31 8.46 3.78 -6.89
CA TYR A 31 8.28 2.41 -7.41
C TYR A 31 7.19 2.31 -8.47
N GLY A 32 6.82 3.43 -9.10
CA GLY A 32 5.86 3.50 -10.20
C GLY A 32 4.43 3.84 -9.79
N PRO A 33 3.77 3.13 -8.86
CA PRO A 33 2.43 3.48 -8.41
C PRO A 33 2.39 4.79 -7.64
N GLY A 34 1.27 5.52 -7.79
CA GLY A 34 0.93 6.71 -7.00
C GLY A 34 -0.49 6.60 -6.48
N VAL A 35 -0.86 7.48 -5.56
CA VAL A 35 -2.22 7.57 -5.02
C VAL A 35 -2.77 8.95 -5.33
N ILE A 36 -3.99 8.98 -5.85
CA ILE A 36 -4.74 10.20 -6.15
C ILE A 36 -6.08 10.08 -5.42
N GLU A 37 -6.45 11.15 -4.73
CA GLU A 37 -7.72 11.23 -4.02
C GLU A 37 -8.54 12.40 -4.55
N PHE A 38 -9.74 12.14 -5.04
CA PHE A 38 -10.72 13.16 -5.37
C PHE A 38 -12.13 12.55 -5.41
N THR A 39 -13.14 13.40 -5.35
CA THR A 39 -14.54 12.98 -5.45
C THR A 39 -15.04 13.31 -6.86
N PRO A 40 -15.29 12.33 -7.71
CA PRO A 40 -15.79 12.57 -9.04
C PRO A 40 -17.26 13.01 -9.02
N VAL A 41 -17.66 13.81 -10.00
CA VAL A 41 -19.04 14.25 -10.23
C VAL A 41 -19.66 13.35 -11.31
N MET A 42 -20.88 12.91 -11.07
CA MET A 42 -21.62 12.10 -12.04
C MET A 42 -21.82 12.83 -13.36
N GLY A 43 -21.59 12.11 -14.46
CA GLY A 43 -21.70 12.65 -15.82
C GLY A 43 -20.48 13.44 -16.29
N GLU A 44 -19.47 13.63 -15.45
CA GLU A 44 -18.19 14.19 -15.87
C GLU A 44 -17.21 13.09 -16.26
N THR A 45 -16.37 13.38 -17.25
CA THR A 45 -15.23 12.53 -17.64
C THR A 45 -13.94 13.17 -17.14
N TYR A 46 -13.00 12.32 -16.72
CA TYR A 46 -11.73 12.76 -16.15
C TYR A 46 -10.55 12.18 -16.92
N TYR A 47 -9.47 12.94 -16.99
CA TYR A 47 -8.26 12.58 -17.71
C TYR A 47 -7.05 12.84 -16.85
N ALA A 48 -6.09 11.92 -16.86
CA ALA A 48 -4.77 12.12 -16.31
C ALA A 48 -3.86 12.73 -17.40
N LYS A 49 -3.31 13.91 -17.15
CA LYS A 49 -2.39 14.64 -18.04
C LYS A 49 -1.03 14.78 -17.38
N PRO A 50 0.04 14.22 -17.94
CA PRO A 50 1.40 14.48 -17.47
C PRO A 50 1.81 15.92 -17.76
N VAL A 51 2.74 16.44 -16.97
CA VAL A 51 3.33 17.79 -17.19
C VAL A 51 4.73 17.72 -17.80
N GLU A 52 5.37 16.56 -17.80
CA GLU A 52 6.69 16.39 -18.40
C GLU A 52 6.59 16.42 -19.92
N GLU A 53 7.47 17.24 -20.56
CA GLU A 53 7.50 17.45 -22.01
C GLU A 53 7.72 16.15 -22.81
N GLU A 54 8.42 15.18 -22.25
CA GLU A 54 8.69 13.89 -22.90
C GLU A 54 7.44 13.09 -23.22
N PHE A 55 6.33 13.33 -22.51
CA PHE A 55 5.04 12.69 -22.79
C PHE A 55 4.17 13.46 -23.80
N GLY A 56 4.58 14.67 -24.19
CA GLY A 56 3.84 15.50 -25.13
C GLY A 56 2.41 15.78 -24.66
N ASN A 57 1.45 15.77 -25.60
CA ASN A 57 0.04 16.04 -25.30
C ASN A 57 -0.77 14.77 -24.98
N ILE A 58 -0.15 13.74 -24.40
CA ILE A 58 -0.86 12.52 -24.04
C ILE A 58 -1.82 12.81 -22.89
N SER A 59 -3.01 12.24 -22.96
CA SER A 59 -3.96 12.18 -21.85
C SER A 59 -4.57 10.79 -21.75
N TRP A 60 -4.70 10.29 -20.54
CA TRP A 60 -5.30 8.99 -20.27
C TRP A 60 -6.66 9.16 -19.63
N PRO A 61 -7.74 8.60 -20.23
CA PRO A 61 -9.06 8.66 -19.60
C PRO A 61 -9.06 7.86 -18.29
N LEU A 62 -9.72 8.39 -17.27
CA LEU A 62 -10.03 7.65 -16.07
C LEU A 62 -11.36 6.91 -16.22
N PRO A 63 -11.61 5.87 -15.43
CA PRO A 63 -12.91 5.21 -15.40
C PRO A 63 -14.04 6.21 -15.13
N GLU A 64 -15.19 5.99 -15.74
CA GLU A 64 -16.37 6.81 -15.49
C GLU A 64 -16.86 6.65 -14.05
N PRO A 65 -17.38 7.74 -13.43
CA PRO A 65 -17.97 7.65 -12.10
C PRO A 65 -19.20 6.75 -12.10
N GLU A 66 -19.26 5.82 -11.17
CA GLU A 66 -20.44 4.98 -10.97
C GLU A 66 -21.45 5.65 -10.04
N MET A 67 -22.75 5.44 -10.30
CA MET A 67 -23.84 5.99 -9.48
C MET A 67 -23.90 5.35 -8.09
N GLU A 68 -23.67 4.06 -8.06
CA GLU A 68 -23.67 3.23 -6.84
C GLU A 68 -22.28 2.67 -6.60
N GLY A 69 -21.88 2.58 -5.35
CA GLY A 69 -20.61 1.95 -5.04
C GLY A 69 -20.15 2.17 -3.61
N VAL A 70 -19.09 1.47 -3.27
CA VAL A 70 -18.41 1.61 -2.00
C VAL A 70 -16.94 1.89 -2.22
N SER A 71 -16.39 2.84 -1.46
CA SER A 71 -14.96 3.12 -1.45
C SER A 71 -14.35 2.77 -0.11
N LEU A 72 -13.18 2.16 -0.16
CA LEU A 72 -12.36 1.81 0.99
C LEU A 72 -11.06 2.62 0.95
N MET A 73 -10.88 3.50 1.93
CA MET A 73 -9.63 4.25 2.15
C MET A 73 -8.97 3.75 3.42
N VAL A 74 -7.65 3.59 3.37
CA VAL A 74 -6.83 3.13 4.48
C VAL A 74 -5.66 4.08 4.65
N ASP A 75 -5.47 4.63 5.85
CA ASP A 75 -4.38 5.55 6.18
C ASP A 75 -3.62 5.05 7.41
N ASN A 76 -2.30 4.88 7.26
CA ASN A 76 -1.35 4.49 8.31
C ASN A 76 -0.20 5.50 8.47
N LYS A 77 -0.39 6.75 8.05
CA LYS A 77 0.60 7.82 8.18
C LYS A 77 0.94 8.11 9.63
N ASN A 78 -0.01 7.90 10.55
CA ASN A 78 0.21 8.05 11.98
C ASN A 78 0.80 6.74 12.54
N PRO A 79 2.03 6.75 13.09
CA PRO A 79 2.65 5.55 13.64
C PRO A 79 1.78 4.88 14.71
N GLY A 80 1.65 3.56 14.64
CA GLY A 80 0.88 2.76 15.60
C GLY A 80 -0.65 2.88 15.47
N VAL A 81 -1.15 3.49 14.40
CA VAL A 81 -2.58 3.64 14.13
C VAL A 81 -2.88 3.30 12.67
N LEU A 82 -3.98 2.62 12.46
CA LEU A 82 -4.57 2.37 11.15
C LEU A 82 -5.96 3.00 11.11
N ASP A 83 -6.15 4.02 10.29
CA ASP A 83 -7.43 4.65 10.05
C ASP A 83 -8.06 4.05 8.79
N ILE A 84 -9.32 3.61 8.89
CA ILE A 84 -10.10 3.03 7.80
C ILE A 84 -11.34 3.88 7.62
N ILE A 85 -11.58 4.31 6.39
CA ILE A 85 -12.76 5.08 6.01
C ILE A 85 -13.48 4.36 4.88
N ILE A 86 -14.73 4.05 5.08
CA ILE A 86 -15.62 3.45 4.08
C ILE A 86 -16.72 4.45 3.76
N ARG A 87 -16.89 4.75 2.48
CA ARG A 87 -18.00 5.55 1.98
C ARG A 87 -18.81 4.73 1.01
N ALA A 88 -20.10 4.66 1.25
CA ALA A 88 -21.07 4.01 0.36
C ALA A 88 -22.01 5.06 -0.20
N ARG A 89 -22.28 5.00 -1.52
CA ARG A 89 -23.20 5.89 -2.20
C ARG A 89 -24.30 5.07 -2.87
N GLU A 90 -25.55 5.46 -2.62
CA GLU A 90 -26.76 4.92 -3.25
C GLU A 90 -26.90 3.40 -3.24
N VAL A 91 -26.14 2.70 -2.40
CA VAL A 91 -26.25 1.26 -2.20
C VAL A 91 -27.49 1.00 -1.33
N SER A 92 -28.60 0.72 -1.95
CA SER A 92 -29.84 0.42 -1.26
C SER A 92 -29.65 -0.81 -0.36
N ARG A 93 -29.61 -0.58 0.98
CA ARG A 93 -29.67 -1.61 2.04
C ARG A 93 -28.60 -2.72 1.98
N LYS A 94 -27.42 -2.47 1.41
CA LYS A 94 -26.32 -3.45 1.45
C LYS A 94 -25.67 -3.42 2.84
N GLU A 95 -25.53 -4.58 3.42
CA GLU A 95 -24.66 -4.79 4.58
C GLU A 95 -23.28 -5.17 4.09
N TYR A 96 -22.24 -4.70 4.78
CA TYR A 96 -20.86 -5.03 4.48
C TYR A 96 -20.17 -5.61 5.69
N PHE A 97 -19.16 -6.41 5.46
CA PHE A 97 -18.32 -6.98 6.49
C PHE A 97 -16.86 -6.57 6.26
N LEU A 98 -16.32 -5.79 7.19
CA LEU A 98 -14.91 -5.34 7.17
C LEU A 98 -14.04 -6.31 7.95
N THR A 99 -12.93 -6.71 7.37
CA THR A 99 -11.87 -7.47 8.05
C THR A 99 -10.52 -6.81 7.89
N VAL A 100 -9.68 -6.96 8.92
CA VAL A 100 -8.24 -6.68 8.83
C VAL A 100 -7.51 -7.93 9.28
N THR A 101 -6.67 -8.48 8.41
CA THR A 101 -5.87 -9.67 8.70
C THR A 101 -4.38 -9.38 8.52
N MET A 102 -3.54 -10.06 9.28
CA MET A 102 -2.10 -10.01 9.15
C MET A 102 -1.53 -11.40 9.45
N ASN A 103 -0.67 -11.93 8.58
CA ASN A 103 -0.11 -13.28 8.71
C ASN A 103 -1.20 -14.36 8.93
N ASN A 104 -2.32 -14.26 8.22
CA ASN A 104 -3.51 -15.12 8.35
C ASN A 104 -4.21 -15.06 9.72
N ILE A 105 -3.91 -14.06 10.54
CA ILE A 105 -4.57 -13.83 11.82
C ILE A 105 -5.55 -12.67 11.65
N LEU A 106 -6.80 -12.85 12.08
CA LEU A 106 -7.79 -11.78 12.10
C LEU A 106 -7.47 -10.81 13.24
N ILE A 107 -7.17 -9.55 12.89
CA ILE A 107 -6.84 -8.49 13.85
C ILE A 107 -8.10 -7.71 14.23
N PHE A 108 -8.96 -7.49 13.24
CA PHE A 108 -10.17 -6.69 13.41
C PHE A 108 -11.27 -7.18 12.46
N SER A 109 -12.51 -7.15 12.94
CA SER A 109 -13.69 -7.34 12.09
C SER A 109 -14.87 -6.47 12.56
N ARG A 110 -15.71 -6.07 11.62
CA ARG A 110 -16.88 -5.25 11.89
C ARG A 110 -17.96 -5.44 10.85
N ASP A 111 -19.21 -5.66 11.31
CA ASP A 111 -20.38 -5.53 10.47
C ASP A 111 -20.71 -4.05 10.29
N ILE A 112 -20.93 -3.65 9.04
CA ILE A 112 -21.30 -2.28 8.65
C ILE A 112 -22.70 -2.33 8.09
N LYS A 113 -23.64 -1.78 8.85
CA LYS A 113 -25.07 -1.80 8.52
C LYS A 113 -25.50 -0.42 8.07
N GLN A 114 -25.94 -0.32 6.81
CA GLN A 114 -26.66 0.84 6.25
C GLN A 114 -26.04 2.23 6.45
N ASP A 115 -24.75 2.29 6.80
CA ASP A 115 -24.04 3.56 6.97
C ASP A 115 -23.48 4.04 5.64
N THR A 116 -23.75 5.29 5.28
CA THR A 116 -23.14 5.94 4.12
C THR A 116 -21.68 6.31 4.36
N LEU A 117 -21.30 6.41 5.64
CA LEU A 117 -19.94 6.69 6.10
C LEU A 117 -19.64 5.86 7.35
N PHE A 118 -18.59 5.07 7.29
CA PHE A 118 -18.05 4.34 8.43
C PHE A 118 -16.59 4.68 8.63
N ASN A 119 -16.19 4.93 9.87
CA ASN A 119 -14.80 5.18 10.26
C ASN A 119 -14.39 4.21 11.35
N ALA A 120 -13.21 3.58 11.19
CA ALA A 120 -12.58 2.79 12.21
C ALA A 120 -11.15 3.29 12.46
N ARG A 121 -10.75 3.31 13.72
CA ARG A 121 -9.38 3.56 14.15
C ARG A 121 -8.87 2.37 14.94
N ILE A 122 -7.87 1.71 14.41
CA ILE A 122 -7.30 0.48 14.99
C ILE A 122 -5.91 0.82 15.54
N LYS A 123 -5.67 0.45 16.81
CA LYS A 123 -4.33 0.55 17.39
C LYS A 123 -3.47 -0.57 16.86
N THR A 124 -2.34 -0.23 16.28
CA THR A 124 -1.41 -1.18 15.65
C THR A 124 -0.01 -1.17 16.27
N ALA A 125 0.24 -0.32 17.28
CA ALA A 125 1.56 -0.15 17.90
C ALA A 125 2.15 -1.46 18.45
N GLU A 126 1.29 -2.38 18.93
CA GLU A 126 1.72 -3.67 19.49
C GLU A 126 1.81 -4.79 18.43
N LEU A 127 1.39 -4.51 17.21
CA LEU A 127 1.48 -5.48 16.12
C LEU A 127 2.90 -5.52 15.55
N PRO A 128 3.36 -6.67 15.04
CA PRO A 128 4.66 -6.75 14.39
C PRO A 128 4.69 -5.89 13.11
N ALA A 129 5.89 -5.58 12.63
CA ALA A 129 6.06 -5.01 11.30
C ALA A 129 5.64 -6.03 10.23
N GLY A 130 4.86 -5.59 9.25
CA GLY A 130 4.45 -6.46 8.15
C GLY A 130 3.22 -5.95 7.40
N THR A 131 2.82 -6.72 6.40
CA THR A 131 1.68 -6.39 5.56
C THR A 131 0.38 -6.84 6.21
N ALA A 132 -0.55 -5.91 6.39
CA ALA A 132 -1.92 -6.20 6.72
C ALA A 132 -2.80 -6.12 5.46
N TYR A 133 -3.81 -6.94 5.42
CA TYR A 133 -4.81 -7.02 4.37
C TYR A 133 -6.15 -6.53 4.92
N VAL A 134 -6.64 -5.44 4.36
CA VAL A 134 -7.92 -4.83 4.70
C VAL A 134 -8.90 -5.17 3.60
N ALA A 135 -9.96 -5.88 3.91
CA ALA A 135 -10.95 -6.31 2.94
C ALA A 135 -12.37 -5.98 3.39
N LEU A 136 -13.15 -5.51 2.45
CA LEU A 136 -14.57 -5.25 2.60
C LEU A 136 -15.35 -6.26 1.75
N TYR A 137 -16.26 -6.96 2.37
CA TYR A 137 -17.12 -7.97 1.73
C TYR A 137 -18.57 -7.51 1.73
N ASP A 138 -19.33 -7.96 0.74
CA ASP A 138 -20.80 -7.86 0.75
C ASP A 138 -21.44 -8.95 1.62
N ASN A 139 -22.78 -8.96 1.67
CA ASN A 139 -23.55 -9.93 2.44
C ASN A 139 -23.46 -11.38 1.91
N GLU A 140 -22.93 -11.57 0.70
CA GLU A 140 -22.65 -12.87 0.09
C GLU A 140 -21.20 -13.30 0.28
N LEU A 141 -20.42 -12.51 1.01
CA LEU A 141 -18.98 -12.67 1.24
C LEU A 141 -18.13 -12.53 -0.03
N ASN A 142 -18.63 -11.84 -1.06
CA ASN A 142 -17.79 -11.45 -2.18
C ASN A 142 -16.94 -10.22 -1.79
N PRO A 143 -15.64 -10.20 -2.11
CA PRO A 143 -14.81 -9.03 -1.85
C PRO A 143 -15.22 -7.88 -2.79
N VAL A 144 -15.57 -6.74 -2.23
CA VAL A 144 -15.97 -5.53 -2.97
C VAL A 144 -14.90 -4.46 -2.98
N ALA A 145 -14.02 -4.45 -1.98
CA ALA A 145 -12.85 -3.57 -1.96
C ALA A 145 -11.75 -4.15 -1.08
N GLU A 146 -10.51 -3.97 -1.48
CA GLU A 146 -9.33 -4.51 -0.80
C GLU A 146 -8.20 -3.52 -0.79
N ARG A 147 -7.40 -3.50 0.31
CA ARG A 147 -6.18 -2.70 0.43
C ARG A 147 -5.11 -3.49 1.18
N LEU A 148 -3.90 -3.46 0.65
CA LEU A 148 -2.71 -3.88 1.37
C LEU A 148 -2.06 -2.66 2.02
N VAL A 149 -1.69 -2.77 3.28
CA VAL A 149 -1.00 -1.72 4.02
C VAL A 149 0.14 -2.33 4.83
N PHE A 150 1.31 -1.68 4.79
CA PHE A 150 2.45 -2.10 5.59
C PHE A 150 2.41 -1.40 6.95
N LEU A 151 2.22 -2.18 8.02
CA LEU A 151 2.16 -1.67 9.40
C LEU A 151 3.56 -1.63 10.02
N ASN A 152 3.76 -0.67 10.91
CA ASN A 152 4.93 -0.52 11.79
C ASN A 152 6.28 -0.65 11.05
N PRO A 153 6.52 0.14 9.97
CA PRO A 153 7.75 0.06 9.20
C PRO A 153 9.01 0.38 10.03
N GLY A 154 8.84 1.09 11.15
CA GLY A 154 9.89 1.40 12.11
C GLY A 154 10.33 0.24 13.00
N SER A 155 9.60 -0.87 13.05
CA SER A 155 9.94 -2.05 13.87
C SER A 155 10.74 -3.09 13.09
N ARG A 156 11.64 -2.65 12.21
CA ARG A 156 12.43 -3.57 11.38
C ARG A 156 13.66 -4.08 12.13
N MET A 157 13.92 -5.37 11.95
CA MET A 157 15.18 -5.97 12.35
C MET A 157 16.29 -5.53 11.38
N LYS A 158 17.42 -5.08 11.92
CA LYS A 158 18.65 -4.87 11.15
C LYS A 158 19.52 -6.11 11.27
N VAL A 159 19.99 -6.60 10.14
CA VAL A 159 20.93 -7.73 10.08
C VAL A 159 22.26 -7.19 9.58
N GLN A 160 23.28 -7.35 10.38
CA GLN A 160 24.67 -7.06 10.02
C GLN A 160 25.41 -8.37 9.83
N VAL A 161 26.11 -8.49 8.71
CA VAL A 161 26.88 -9.68 8.35
C VAL A 161 28.32 -9.26 8.16
N ASP A 162 29.20 -9.78 8.99
CA ASP A 162 30.63 -9.49 8.95
C ASP A 162 31.41 -10.76 8.61
N LEU A 163 32.29 -10.66 7.62
CA LEU A 163 33.21 -11.73 7.24
C LEU A 163 34.60 -11.47 7.84
N SER A 164 35.19 -12.45 8.45
CA SER A 164 36.52 -12.35 9.08
C SER A 164 37.64 -12.00 8.08
N LYS A 165 37.45 -12.32 6.78
CA LYS A 165 38.39 -11.99 5.69
C LYS A 165 37.65 -11.71 4.40
N THR A 166 38.07 -10.70 3.66
CA THR A 166 37.47 -10.26 2.38
C THR A 166 38.09 -10.92 1.14
N SER A 167 39.28 -11.54 1.25
CA SER A 167 39.95 -12.25 0.16
C SER A 167 40.27 -13.69 0.58
N LYS A 168 39.85 -14.65 -0.24
CA LYS A 168 39.95 -16.08 0.03
C LYS A 168 40.42 -16.88 -1.15
N LYS A 169 41.14 -17.96 -0.87
CA LYS A 169 41.46 -19.01 -1.82
C LYS A 169 40.51 -20.20 -1.59
N ALA A 170 40.32 -21.02 -2.61
CA ALA A 170 39.54 -22.24 -2.47
C ALA A 170 40.10 -23.12 -1.33
N GLY A 171 39.21 -23.52 -0.40
CA GLY A 171 39.58 -24.32 0.76
C GLY A 171 39.93 -23.52 2.03
N ASP A 172 39.94 -22.19 1.98
CA ASP A 172 40.14 -21.37 3.18
C ASP A 172 38.90 -21.39 4.10
N GLU A 173 39.13 -21.56 5.39
CA GLU A 173 38.09 -21.38 6.41
C GLU A 173 37.72 -19.91 6.56
N THR A 174 36.42 -19.67 6.77
CA THR A 174 35.89 -18.34 7.01
C THR A 174 34.94 -18.32 8.19
N GLU A 175 35.03 -17.28 8.98
CA GLU A 175 34.07 -17.01 10.05
C GLU A 175 33.08 -15.95 9.58
N LEU A 176 31.81 -16.23 9.79
CA LEU A 176 30.69 -15.35 9.50
C LEU A 176 30.07 -14.93 10.81
N ALA A 177 30.18 -13.64 11.17
CA ALA A 177 29.50 -13.08 12.30
C ALA A 177 28.19 -12.40 11.85
N ILE A 178 27.06 -12.83 12.44
CA ILE A 178 25.75 -12.29 12.13
C ILE A 178 25.17 -11.66 13.39
N ASN A 179 24.94 -10.34 13.34
CA ASN A 179 24.32 -9.59 14.42
C ASN A 179 22.93 -9.13 14.02
N THR A 180 21.95 -9.27 14.91
CA THR A 180 20.59 -8.79 14.70
C THR A 180 20.21 -7.78 15.79
N THR A 181 19.79 -6.60 15.35
CA THR A 181 19.40 -5.51 16.23
C THR A 181 18.04 -4.92 15.82
N ASN A 182 17.35 -4.29 16.77
CA ASN A 182 16.22 -3.43 16.47
C ASN A 182 16.69 -2.08 15.90
N GLU A 183 15.79 -1.16 15.63
CA GLU A 183 16.12 0.17 15.10
C GLU A 183 16.94 1.01 16.07
N GLU A 184 16.79 0.78 17.35
CA GLU A 184 17.55 1.45 18.42
C GLU A 184 18.98 0.88 18.57
N GLY A 185 19.34 -0.16 17.79
CA GLY A 185 20.64 -0.82 17.89
C GLY A 185 20.75 -1.85 19.03
N LYS A 186 19.66 -2.18 19.69
CA LYS A 186 19.64 -3.21 20.75
C LYS A 186 19.56 -4.60 20.14
N ASN A 187 20.39 -5.52 20.61
CA ASN A 187 20.39 -6.91 20.16
C ASN A 187 19.04 -7.58 20.42
N ILE A 188 18.55 -8.30 19.42
CA ILE A 188 17.30 -9.05 19.48
C ILE A 188 17.53 -10.51 19.09
N SER A 189 16.77 -11.40 19.74
CA SER A 189 16.77 -12.82 19.37
C SER A 189 16.04 -13.02 18.06
N SER A 190 16.63 -13.75 17.14
CA SER A 190 16.06 -14.00 15.82
C SER A 190 16.35 -15.41 15.32
N ARG A 191 15.56 -15.88 14.34
CA ARG A 191 15.86 -17.08 13.59
C ARG A 191 16.46 -16.67 12.26
N ILE A 192 17.61 -17.23 11.93
CA ILE A 192 18.37 -16.90 10.73
C ILE A 192 18.52 -18.16 9.89
N SER A 193 18.32 -18.06 8.59
CA SER A 193 18.69 -19.06 7.61
C SER A 193 19.89 -18.56 6.82
N VAL A 194 20.93 -19.35 6.72
CA VAL A 194 22.15 -19.02 5.97
C VAL A 194 22.27 -20.01 4.82
N SER A 195 22.50 -19.48 3.61
CA SER A 195 22.77 -20.26 2.41
C SER A 195 24.08 -19.77 1.80
N VAL A 196 24.97 -20.69 1.48
CA VAL A 196 26.22 -20.43 0.77
C VAL A 196 26.13 -21.11 -0.59
N ILE A 197 26.28 -20.32 -1.64
CA ILE A 197 26.27 -20.80 -3.03
C ILE A 197 27.59 -20.43 -3.69
N ASP A 198 28.10 -21.34 -4.49
CA ASP A 198 29.23 -21.11 -5.40
C ASP A 198 28.69 -20.54 -6.72
N SER A 199 29.34 -19.54 -7.30
CA SER A 199 28.94 -18.86 -8.54
C SER A 199 30.01 -18.95 -9.62
#